data_182a04952264d46d8769cabf1d2b9d9e
#
_entry.id   182a04952264d46d8769cabf1d2b9d9e
#
_cell.length_a   1.000
_cell.length_b   1.000
_cell.length_c   1.000
_cell.angle_alpha   90.00
_cell.angle_beta   90.00
_cell.angle_gamma   90.00
#
_symmetry.space_group_name_H-M   'P 1'
#
loop_
_entity.id
_entity.type
_entity.pdbx_description
1 polymer ?
#
loop_
_entity_poly.entity_id
_entity_poly.type
_entity_poly.pdbx_seq_one_letter_code
_entity_poly.pdbx_strand_id
1 'polypeptide(L)'
;MTSFTWSVYPCRKDPSAEDYLEYAHLDLADGTEPRNLINALANAKRALHMRMEDVCLGFGCVSLSRVKNFHLLSEYILKCGLPSPSVLEKFNKLRNVTEHSYEVPSLEMVEIYTGVAHLFLSATDRWSIRHPCDIDTSELDKSGTKRLRQICFNWGKGEVTLRISDIDGKHYEFPHSITYTNKDKEFFDWVAFAVKHSS
;
A
#
# COMPACT_ATOMS: atom_id res chain seq x y z
N MET A 1 10.10 14.07 20.16
CA MET A 1 10.63 12.71 19.89
C MET A 1 9.43 11.87 19.49
N THR A 2 9.49 11.18 18.36
CA THR A 2 8.36 10.42 17.84
C THR A 2 8.73 8.93 17.95
N SER A 3 7.90 8.12 18.60
CA SER A 3 8.07 6.68 18.68
C SER A 3 6.94 5.96 17.96
N PHE A 4 7.22 4.78 17.40
CA PHE A 4 6.27 3.98 16.64
C PHE A 4 6.08 2.62 17.30
N THR A 5 4.82 2.21 17.45
CA THR A 5 4.46 0.81 17.68
C THR A 5 3.96 0.19 16.39
N TRP A 6 4.13 -1.12 16.25
CA TRP A 6 3.87 -1.84 15.01
C TRP A 6 2.88 -2.98 15.25
N SER A 7 1.94 -3.14 14.33
CA SER A 7 1.09 -4.33 14.26
C SER A 7 1.52 -5.20 13.09
N VAL A 8 1.40 -6.51 13.27
CA VAL A 8 1.60 -7.49 12.20
C VAL A 8 0.25 -7.72 11.52
N TYR A 9 0.23 -7.64 10.20
CA TYR A 9 -0.96 -7.95 9.42
C TYR A 9 -0.81 -9.36 8.81
N PRO A 10 -1.71 -10.29 9.09
CA PRO A 10 -1.63 -11.65 8.59
C PRO A 10 -2.16 -11.73 7.16
N CYS A 11 -1.45 -11.17 6.19
CA CYS A 11 -1.88 -11.19 4.80
C CYS A 11 -0.91 -12.00 3.94
N ARG A 12 -0.76 -13.29 4.21
CA ARG A 12 -0.10 -14.19 3.27
C ARG A 12 -1.14 -15.08 2.62
N LYS A 13 -1.38 -14.87 1.34
CA LYS A 13 -2.04 -15.81 0.46
C LYS A 13 -1.00 -16.84 -0.01
N ASP A 14 -1.43 -18.05 -0.29
CA ASP A 14 -0.60 -19.08 -0.87
C ASP A 14 -1.21 -19.49 -2.22
N PRO A 15 -0.59 -19.23 -3.37
CA PRO A 15 0.71 -18.54 -3.54
C PRO A 15 0.66 -17.03 -3.19
N SER A 16 1.81 -16.49 -2.76
CA SER A 16 2.00 -15.06 -2.44
C SER A 16 2.28 -14.22 -3.69
N ALA A 17 2.34 -12.89 -3.50
CA ALA A 17 2.75 -11.99 -4.58
C ALA A 17 4.20 -12.25 -5.03
N GLU A 18 5.06 -12.62 -4.09
CA GLU A 18 6.46 -12.99 -4.33
C GLU A 18 6.56 -14.26 -5.15
N ASP A 19 5.77 -15.28 -4.81
CA ASP A 19 5.75 -16.55 -5.56
C ASP A 19 5.31 -16.33 -7.01
N TYR A 20 4.29 -15.50 -7.24
CA TYR A 20 3.89 -15.17 -8.61
C TYR A 20 4.95 -14.38 -9.37
N LEU A 21 5.72 -13.51 -8.70
CA LEU A 21 6.82 -12.82 -9.33
C LEU A 21 7.96 -13.80 -9.69
N GLU A 22 8.26 -14.75 -8.80
CA GLU A 22 9.23 -15.81 -9.07
C GLU A 22 8.79 -16.67 -10.25
N TYR A 23 7.52 -17.08 -10.32
CA TYR A 23 6.99 -17.82 -11.47
C TYR A 23 7.15 -17.03 -12.78
N ALA A 24 6.96 -15.71 -12.76
CA ALA A 24 7.19 -14.88 -13.93
C ALA A 24 8.66 -14.90 -14.38
N HIS A 25 9.61 -14.88 -13.44
CA HIS A 25 11.03 -14.99 -13.73
C HIS A 25 11.41 -16.40 -14.26
N LEU A 26 10.83 -17.46 -13.70
CA LEU A 26 11.04 -18.82 -14.16
C LEU A 26 10.53 -19.03 -15.58
N ASP A 27 9.32 -18.53 -15.89
CA ASP A 27 8.76 -18.59 -17.25
C ASP A 27 9.66 -17.88 -18.27
N LEU A 28 10.27 -16.74 -17.92
CA LEU A 28 11.24 -16.02 -18.77
C LEU A 28 12.56 -16.77 -18.91
N ALA A 29 13.00 -17.44 -17.86
CA ALA A 29 14.23 -18.24 -17.88
C ALA A 29 14.08 -19.51 -18.74
N ASP A 30 12.88 -20.09 -18.80
CA ASP A 30 12.57 -21.27 -19.62
C ASP A 30 12.56 -20.97 -21.13
N GLY A 31 12.49 -19.69 -21.54
CA GLY A 31 12.61 -19.27 -22.94
C GLY A 31 11.68 -18.12 -23.34
N THR A 32 11.69 -17.80 -24.63
CA THR A 32 10.93 -16.67 -25.21
C THR A 32 9.82 -17.11 -26.16
N GLU A 33 9.45 -18.38 -26.10
CA GLU A 33 8.31 -18.88 -26.87
C GLU A 33 6.99 -18.23 -26.40
N PRO A 34 5.98 -18.15 -27.28
CA PRO A 34 4.69 -17.50 -26.95
C PRO A 34 4.11 -17.93 -25.59
N ARG A 35 4.18 -19.22 -25.27
CA ARG A 35 3.71 -19.76 -23.99
C ARG A 35 4.43 -19.14 -22.79
N ASN A 36 5.75 -19.03 -22.85
CA ASN A 36 6.58 -18.50 -21.80
C ASN A 36 6.27 -17.01 -21.57
N LEU A 37 6.18 -16.22 -22.66
CA LEU A 37 5.87 -14.79 -22.57
C LEU A 37 4.47 -14.51 -22.02
N ILE A 38 3.48 -15.29 -22.44
CA ILE A 38 2.10 -15.16 -21.95
C ILE A 38 2.04 -15.49 -20.45
N ASN A 39 2.67 -16.59 -20.03
CA ASN A 39 2.68 -17.00 -18.63
C ASN A 39 3.44 -16.01 -17.74
N ALA A 40 4.62 -15.60 -18.15
CA ALA A 40 5.42 -14.61 -17.42
C ALA A 40 4.64 -13.31 -17.20
N LEU A 41 4.00 -12.78 -18.26
CA LEU A 41 3.17 -11.58 -18.16
C LEU A 41 2.00 -11.79 -17.21
N ALA A 42 1.31 -12.93 -17.31
CA ALA A 42 0.15 -13.24 -16.47
C ALA A 42 0.56 -13.36 -14.98
N ASN A 43 1.69 -13.99 -14.69
CA ASN A 43 2.22 -14.13 -13.34
C ASN A 43 2.71 -12.80 -12.77
N ALA A 44 3.44 -11.99 -13.54
CA ALA A 44 3.83 -10.63 -13.12
C ALA A 44 2.61 -9.74 -12.82
N LYS A 45 1.53 -9.84 -13.62
CA LYS A 45 0.26 -9.14 -13.37
C LYS A 45 -0.38 -9.57 -12.05
N ARG A 46 -0.42 -10.87 -11.76
CA ARG A 46 -0.97 -11.40 -10.50
C ARG A 46 -0.16 -10.91 -9.31
N ALA A 47 1.18 -10.98 -9.40
CA ALA A 47 2.08 -10.49 -8.37
C ALA A 47 1.81 -9.03 -8.01
N LEU A 48 1.79 -8.16 -9.03
CA LEU A 48 1.53 -6.74 -8.85
C LEU A 48 0.15 -6.47 -8.24
N HIS A 49 -0.90 -7.08 -8.80
CA HIS A 49 -2.27 -6.85 -8.35
C HIS A 49 -2.48 -7.32 -6.90
N MET A 50 -1.95 -8.51 -6.57
CA MET A 50 -2.04 -9.07 -5.24
C MET A 50 -1.32 -8.19 -4.21
N ARG A 51 -0.11 -7.69 -4.51
CA ARG A 51 0.60 -6.76 -3.63
C ARG A 51 -0.17 -5.46 -3.44
N MET A 52 -0.79 -4.92 -4.50
CA MET A 52 -1.64 -3.73 -4.38
C MET A 52 -2.84 -3.97 -3.45
N GLU A 53 -3.50 -5.12 -3.57
CA GLU A 53 -4.59 -5.51 -2.66
C GLU A 53 -4.09 -5.59 -1.22
N ASP A 54 -2.96 -6.26 -0.98
CA ASP A 54 -2.40 -6.47 0.35
C ASP A 54 -2.00 -5.13 1.00
N VAL A 55 -1.37 -4.24 0.26
CA VAL A 55 -1.04 -2.89 0.72
C VAL A 55 -2.30 -2.08 1.05
N CYS A 56 -3.31 -2.09 0.18
CA CYS A 56 -4.57 -1.39 0.43
C CYS A 56 -5.26 -1.91 1.69
N LEU A 57 -5.33 -3.23 1.88
CA LEU A 57 -5.88 -3.87 3.09
C LEU A 57 -5.12 -3.46 4.33
N GLY A 58 -3.80 -3.54 4.27
CA GLY A 58 -2.91 -3.17 5.36
C GLY A 58 -3.08 -1.72 5.81
N PHE A 59 -3.38 -0.81 4.88
CA PHE A 59 -3.66 0.60 5.18
C PHE A 59 -5.15 0.93 5.32
N GLY A 60 -5.98 -0.04 5.71
CA GLY A 60 -7.35 0.22 6.14
C GLY A 60 -8.39 0.34 5.02
N CYS A 61 -8.12 -0.20 3.82
CA CYS A 61 -9.14 -0.32 2.79
C CYS A 61 -10.11 -1.47 3.13
N VAL A 62 -11.07 -1.22 4.01
CA VAL A 62 -11.97 -2.23 4.61
C VAL A 62 -12.96 -2.82 3.59
N SER A 63 -13.11 -2.20 2.42
CA SER A 63 -14.11 -2.59 1.42
C SER A 63 -13.50 -3.17 0.15
N LEU A 64 -12.41 -3.96 0.28
CA LEU A 64 -11.72 -4.58 -0.87
C LEU A 64 -12.61 -5.44 -1.76
N SER A 65 -13.70 -6.01 -1.23
CA SER A 65 -14.68 -6.72 -2.06
C SER A 65 -15.30 -5.82 -3.16
N ARG A 66 -15.21 -4.51 -2.99
CA ARG A 66 -15.66 -3.48 -3.96
C ARG A 66 -14.52 -2.86 -4.78
N VAL A 67 -13.25 -3.04 -4.38
CA VAL A 67 -12.08 -2.35 -4.94
C VAL A 67 -11.14 -3.35 -5.64
N LYS A 68 -11.69 -4.28 -6.41
CA LYS A 68 -10.86 -5.17 -7.27
C LYS A 68 -10.35 -4.47 -8.54
N ASN A 69 -10.69 -3.22 -8.74
CA ASN A 69 -10.27 -2.47 -9.91
C ASN A 69 -8.87 -1.88 -9.68
N PHE A 70 -7.96 -2.18 -10.60
CA PHE A 70 -6.57 -1.71 -10.57
C PHE A 70 -6.45 -0.19 -10.38
N HIS A 71 -7.29 0.59 -11.05
CA HIS A 71 -7.29 2.05 -10.95
C HIS A 71 -7.63 2.53 -9.52
N LEU A 72 -8.67 1.94 -8.90
CA LEU A 72 -9.07 2.29 -7.53
C LEU A 72 -8.02 1.90 -6.50
N LEU A 73 -7.35 0.75 -6.70
CA LEU A 73 -6.21 0.35 -5.86
C LEU A 73 -5.06 1.34 -5.99
N SER A 74 -4.72 1.74 -7.22
CA SER A 74 -3.67 2.73 -7.50
C SER A 74 -3.96 4.07 -6.85
N GLU A 75 -5.19 4.56 -6.94
CA GLU A 75 -5.60 5.81 -6.29
C GLU A 75 -5.50 5.73 -4.76
N TYR A 76 -5.91 4.60 -4.17
CA TYR A 76 -5.80 4.40 -2.73
C TYR A 76 -4.36 4.41 -2.26
N ILE A 77 -3.49 3.66 -2.94
CA ILE A 77 -2.05 3.59 -2.68
C ILE A 77 -1.40 4.98 -2.76
N LEU A 78 -1.77 5.77 -3.78
CA LEU A 78 -1.31 7.15 -3.90
C LEU A 78 -1.71 8.01 -2.72
N LYS A 79 -2.99 7.95 -2.33
CA LYS A 79 -3.49 8.71 -1.17
C LYS A 79 -2.74 8.34 0.11
N CYS A 80 -2.29 7.09 0.23
CA CYS A 80 -1.45 6.63 1.34
C CYS A 80 0.01 7.13 1.29
N GLY A 81 0.41 7.87 0.24
CA GLY A 81 1.78 8.40 0.10
C GLY A 81 2.80 7.36 -0.36
N LEU A 82 2.36 6.25 -0.96
CA LEU A 82 3.22 5.19 -1.51
C LEU A 82 3.62 5.46 -2.98
N PRO A 83 4.49 4.65 -3.60
CA PRO A 83 5.10 4.94 -4.90
C PRO A 83 4.14 5.39 -5.98
N SER A 84 4.65 6.26 -6.87
CA SER A 84 3.91 7.00 -7.88
C SER A 84 3.00 6.14 -8.76
N PRO A 85 1.71 6.48 -8.83
CA PRO A 85 0.77 5.79 -9.69
C PRO A 85 1.03 5.99 -11.19
N SER A 86 1.84 6.98 -11.58
CA SER A 86 2.14 7.21 -12.99
C SER A 86 2.83 6.01 -13.66
N VAL A 87 3.64 5.28 -12.90
CA VAL A 87 4.21 4.01 -13.34
C VAL A 87 3.11 2.96 -13.43
N LEU A 88 2.26 2.85 -12.42
CA LEU A 88 1.15 1.89 -12.39
C LEU A 88 0.09 2.17 -13.45
N GLU A 89 -0.18 3.44 -13.77
CA GLU A 89 -1.13 3.83 -14.84
C GLU A 89 -0.63 3.48 -16.25
N LYS A 90 0.66 3.69 -16.53
CA LYS A 90 1.25 3.25 -17.80
C LYS A 90 1.13 1.74 -17.97
N PHE A 91 1.30 1.01 -16.85
CA PHE A 91 1.12 -0.44 -16.82
C PHE A 91 -0.32 -0.89 -17.10
N ASN A 92 -1.28 -0.22 -16.51
CA ASN A 92 -2.68 -0.54 -16.74
C ASN A 92 -3.08 -0.34 -18.21
N LYS A 93 -2.53 0.67 -18.89
CA LYS A 93 -2.74 0.89 -20.33
C LYS A 93 -2.13 -0.25 -21.17
N LEU A 94 -0.90 -0.66 -20.88
CA LEU A 94 -0.24 -1.78 -21.55
C LEU A 94 -1.01 -3.10 -21.34
N ARG A 95 -1.50 -3.31 -20.12
CA ARG A 95 -2.35 -4.46 -19.77
C ARG A 95 -3.59 -4.56 -20.65
N ASN A 96 -4.32 -3.46 -20.78
CA ASN A 96 -5.59 -3.45 -21.52
C ASN A 96 -5.38 -3.76 -23.02
N VAL A 97 -4.29 -3.31 -23.62
CA VAL A 97 -3.98 -3.61 -25.03
C VAL A 97 -3.74 -5.09 -25.24
N THR A 98 -2.94 -5.76 -24.40
CA THR A 98 -2.63 -7.19 -24.56
C THR A 98 -3.79 -8.14 -24.21
N GLU A 99 -4.64 -7.77 -23.25
CA GLU A 99 -5.80 -8.62 -22.89
C GLU A 99 -6.93 -8.60 -23.92
N HIS A 100 -7.07 -7.51 -24.68
CA HIS A 100 -8.13 -7.36 -25.67
C HIS A 100 -7.73 -7.73 -27.10
N SER A 101 -6.42 -7.75 -27.43
CA SER A 101 -5.95 -8.05 -28.78
C SER A 101 -5.68 -9.54 -29.03
N TYR A 102 -5.62 -10.39 -28.00
CA TYR A 102 -5.19 -11.79 -28.09
C TYR A 102 -3.82 -11.96 -28.75
N GLU A 103 -3.00 -10.92 -28.73
CA GLU A 103 -1.65 -10.94 -29.30
C GLU A 103 -0.64 -11.48 -28.31
N VAL A 104 0.39 -12.16 -28.83
CA VAL A 104 1.53 -12.58 -28.01
C VAL A 104 2.31 -11.34 -27.59
N PRO A 105 2.54 -11.11 -26.29
CA PRO A 105 3.31 -9.94 -25.85
C PRO A 105 4.76 -10.03 -26.34
N SER A 106 5.39 -8.90 -26.64
CA SER A 106 6.82 -8.87 -26.94
C SER A 106 7.66 -9.17 -25.70
N LEU A 107 8.84 -9.74 -25.87
CA LEU A 107 9.80 -9.97 -24.78
C LEU A 107 10.08 -8.68 -24.00
N GLU A 108 10.36 -7.59 -24.69
CA GLU A 108 10.60 -6.26 -24.06
C GLU A 108 9.43 -5.82 -23.16
N MET A 109 8.19 -6.01 -23.62
CA MET A 109 7.01 -5.69 -22.81
C MET A 109 6.93 -6.54 -21.53
N VAL A 110 7.21 -7.83 -21.64
CA VAL A 110 7.17 -8.76 -20.49
C VAL A 110 8.26 -8.41 -19.49
N GLU A 111 9.49 -8.16 -19.95
CA GLU A 111 10.60 -7.76 -19.11
C GLU A 111 10.33 -6.44 -18.37
N ILE A 112 9.84 -5.42 -19.07
CA ILE A 112 9.43 -4.15 -18.45
C ILE A 112 8.36 -4.40 -17.38
N TYR A 113 7.35 -5.21 -17.70
CA TYR A 113 6.24 -5.46 -16.76
C TYR A 113 6.74 -6.19 -15.51
N THR A 114 7.52 -7.23 -15.68
CA THR A 114 8.12 -8.01 -14.59
C THR A 114 9.05 -7.13 -13.74
N GLY A 115 9.87 -6.28 -14.39
CA GLY A 115 10.74 -5.34 -13.70
C GLY A 115 9.97 -4.32 -12.84
N VAL A 116 8.85 -3.79 -13.32
CA VAL A 116 8.04 -2.87 -12.51
C VAL A 116 7.29 -3.60 -11.39
N ALA A 117 6.79 -4.81 -11.64
CA ALA A 117 6.22 -5.61 -10.56
C ALA A 117 7.26 -5.83 -9.46
N HIS A 118 8.49 -6.19 -9.83
CA HIS A 118 9.61 -6.35 -8.90
C HIS A 118 9.90 -5.07 -8.10
N LEU A 119 10.01 -3.92 -8.78
CA LEU A 119 10.26 -2.64 -8.12
C LEU A 119 9.15 -2.27 -7.15
N PHE A 120 7.89 -2.50 -7.52
CA PHE A 120 6.75 -2.20 -6.65
C PHE A 120 6.72 -3.12 -5.42
N LEU A 121 6.93 -4.43 -5.61
CA LEU A 121 7.01 -5.38 -4.50
C LEU A 121 8.14 -4.96 -3.54
N SER A 122 9.34 -4.71 -4.06
CA SER A 122 10.49 -4.28 -3.25
C SER A 122 10.24 -2.97 -2.50
N ALA A 123 9.63 -1.98 -3.15
CA ALA A 123 9.32 -0.68 -2.53
C ALA A 123 8.25 -0.79 -1.43
N THR A 124 7.41 -1.81 -1.48
CA THR A 124 6.29 -2.02 -0.53
C THR A 124 6.51 -3.20 0.42
N ASP A 125 7.65 -3.87 0.34
CA ASP A 125 7.95 -5.09 1.11
C ASP A 125 7.78 -4.89 2.62
N ARG A 126 8.31 -3.81 3.17
CA ARG A 126 8.16 -3.47 4.60
C ARG A 126 6.69 -3.35 5.05
N TRP A 127 5.77 -3.02 4.12
CA TRP A 127 4.35 -2.84 4.37
C TRP A 127 3.52 -4.12 4.14
N SER A 128 4.15 -5.20 3.70
CA SER A 128 3.48 -6.50 3.55
C SER A 128 3.36 -7.27 4.86
N ILE A 129 4.20 -6.92 5.84
CA ILE A 129 4.34 -7.66 7.08
C ILE A 129 3.87 -6.87 8.29
N ARG A 130 4.13 -5.56 8.34
CA ARG A 130 3.86 -4.70 9.49
C ARG A 130 3.40 -3.32 9.09
N HIS A 131 2.52 -2.74 9.92
CA HIS A 131 2.01 -1.39 9.77
C HIS A 131 2.16 -0.63 11.10
N PRO A 132 2.35 0.70 11.09
CA PRO A 132 2.34 1.48 12.32
C PRO A 132 0.97 1.36 12.97
N CYS A 133 0.95 1.09 14.28
CA CYS A 133 -0.27 0.98 15.07
C CYS A 133 -0.53 2.27 15.83
N ASP A 134 0.47 2.70 16.58
CA ASP A 134 0.43 3.96 17.30
C ASP A 134 1.71 4.76 17.06
N ILE A 135 1.55 6.08 17.04
CA ILE A 135 2.66 7.01 16.96
C ILE A 135 2.55 7.96 18.15
N ASP A 136 3.49 7.86 19.10
CA ASP A 136 3.59 8.82 20.18
C ASP A 136 4.32 10.06 19.71
N THR A 137 3.77 11.22 20.03
CA THR A 137 4.32 12.51 19.65
C THR A 137 4.10 13.54 20.77
N SER A 138 4.70 14.70 20.63
CA SER A 138 4.53 15.81 21.58
C SER A 138 4.36 17.15 20.88
N GLU A 139 3.81 17.11 19.67
CA GLU A 139 3.61 18.28 18.84
C GLU A 139 2.53 19.20 19.43
N LEU A 140 2.82 20.51 19.44
CA LEU A 140 1.87 21.54 19.86
C LEU A 140 0.97 21.92 18.68
N ASP A 141 -0.29 22.24 18.99
CA ASP A 141 -1.18 22.88 18.02
C ASP A 141 -0.69 24.31 17.68
N LYS A 142 -1.28 24.91 16.64
CA LYS A 142 -0.92 26.26 16.20
C LYS A 142 -1.15 27.36 17.25
N SER A 143 -2.06 27.13 18.19
CA SER A 143 -2.34 28.06 19.29
C SER A 143 -1.40 27.89 20.47
N GLY A 144 -0.64 26.80 20.53
CA GLY A 144 0.23 26.45 21.65
C GLY A 144 -0.53 26.05 22.92
N THR A 145 -1.83 25.80 22.83
CA THR A 145 -2.69 25.48 23.99
C THR A 145 -2.96 23.99 24.14
N LYS A 146 -2.85 23.25 23.05
CA LYS A 146 -3.09 21.79 23.01
C LYS A 146 -1.89 21.05 22.45
N ARG A 147 -1.75 19.81 22.86
CA ARG A 147 -0.66 18.95 22.45
C ARG A 147 -1.20 17.64 21.89
N LEU A 148 -0.84 17.35 20.63
CA LEU A 148 -1.05 16.02 20.05
C LEU A 148 -0.10 15.05 20.76
N ARG A 149 -0.66 14.03 21.38
CA ARG A 149 0.07 13.03 22.18
C ARG A 149 0.25 11.73 21.43
N GLN A 150 -0.81 11.29 20.75
CA GLN A 150 -0.80 9.99 20.10
C GLN A 150 -1.66 10.00 18.84
N ILE A 151 -1.20 9.30 17.82
CA ILE A 151 -1.93 8.98 16.60
C ILE A 151 -2.14 7.48 16.61
N CYS A 152 -3.39 7.02 16.70
CA CYS A 152 -3.74 5.60 16.79
C CYS A 152 -4.42 5.16 15.49
N PHE A 153 -3.88 4.13 14.82
CA PHE A 153 -4.46 3.57 13.60
C PHE A 153 -5.24 2.30 13.92
N ASN A 154 -6.48 2.23 13.47
CA ASN A 154 -7.30 1.03 13.45
C ASN A 154 -7.49 0.57 12.01
N TRP A 155 -6.53 -0.17 11.49
CA TRP A 155 -6.52 -0.62 10.09
C TRP A 155 -7.72 -1.51 9.76
N GLY A 156 -8.18 -2.34 10.70
CA GLY A 156 -9.36 -3.18 10.52
C GLY A 156 -10.66 -2.42 10.32
N LYS A 157 -10.72 -1.16 10.77
CA LYS A 157 -11.87 -0.26 10.56
C LYS A 157 -11.62 0.83 9.52
N GLY A 158 -10.36 1.04 9.12
CA GLY A 158 -9.95 2.16 8.28
C GLY A 158 -10.14 3.49 9.01
N GLU A 159 -9.67 3.58 10.24
CA GLU A 159 -9.79 4.75 11.12
C GLU A 159 -8.43 5.21 11.64
N VAL A 160 -8.27 6.51 11.82
CA VAL A 160 -7.18 7.13 12.58
C VAL A 160 -7.78 8.00 13.69
N THR A 161 -7.32 7.82 14.91
CA THR A 161 -7.73 8.61 16.06
C THR A 161 -6.57 9.41 16.60
N LEU A 162 -6.74 10.72 16.67
CA LEU A 162 -5.81 11.65 17.29
C LEU A 162 -6.18 11.84 18.76
N ARG A 163 -5.23 11.59 19.66
CA ARG A 163 -5.38 11.80 21.10
C ARG A 163 -4.67 13.08 21.51
N ILE A 164 -5.41 14.00 22.08
CA ILE A 164 -4.98 15.38 22.36
C ILE A 164 -5.14 15.66 23.85
N SER A 165 -4.13 16.25 24.46
CA SER A 165 -4.20 16.80 25.83
C SER A 165 -4.09 18.31 25.81
N ASP A 166 -4.52 18.95 26.91
CA ASP A 166 -4.15 20.32 27.18
C ASP A 166 -2.62 20.42 27.45
N ILE A 167 -2.04 21.63 27.32
CA ILE A 167 -0.60 21.82 27.44
C ILE A 167 -0.08 21.38 28.82
N ASP A 168 -0.84 21.67 29.88
CA ASP A 168 -0.54 21.31 31.27
C ASP A 168 -1.09 19.95 31.71
N GLY A 169 -1.76 19.22 30.79
CA GLY A 169 -2.34 17.92 31.05
C GLY A 169 -1.27 16.84 31.28
N LYS A 170 -1.59 15.87 32.16
CA LYS A 170 -0.74 14.69 32.35
C LYS A 170 -0.61 13.89 31.06
N HIS A 171 0.53 13.26 30.87
CA HIS A 171 0.88 12.54 29.64
C HIS A 171 -0.14 11.48 29.21
N TYR A 172 -0.89 10.92 30.15
CA TYR A 172 -1.88 9.85 29.92
C TYR A 172 -3.34 10.33 29.95
N GLU A 173 -3.59 11.63 30.09
CA GLU A 173 -4.94 12.19 30.05
C GLU A 173 -5.21 12.76 28.66
N PHE A 174 -6.21 12.17 27.94
CA PHE A 174 -6.61 12.58 26.61
C PHE A 174 -8.06 13.05 26.61
N PRO A 175 -8.34 14.24 27.15
CA PRO A 175 -9.71 14.76 27.24
C PRO A 175 -10.33 15.02 25.86
N HIS A 176 -9.50 15.11 24.84
CA HIS A 176 -9.96 15.37 23.47
C HIS A 176 -9.47 14.28 22.51
N SER A 177 -10.35 13.80 21.65
CA SER A 177 -10.00 12.90 20.55
C SER A 177 -10.76 13.28 19.28
N ILE A 178 -10.11 13.11 18.14
CA ILE A 178 -10.69 13.32 16.82
C ILE A 178 -10.44 12.04 16.02
N THR A 179 -11.48 11.49 15.42
CA THR A 179 -11.35 10.28 14.58
C THR A 179 -11.73 10.62 13.14
N TYR A 180 -10.86 10.22 12.22
CA TYR A 180 -11.07 10.28 10.78
C TYR A 180 -11.16 8.87 10.22
N THR A 181 -11.93 8.70 9.15
CA THR A 181 -12.13 7.43 8.45
C THR A 181 -11.45 7.44 7.08
N ASN A 182 -11.32 6.30 6.44
CA ASN A 182 -10.78 6.18 5.09
C ASN A 182 -11.64 6.85 3.99
N LYS A 183 -12.68 7.60 4.36
CA LYS A 183 -13.46 8.49 3.49
C LYS A 183 -13.00 9.93 3.59
N ASP A 184 -12.29 10.27 4.65
CA ASP A 184 -11.85 11.63 4.97
C ASP A 184 -10.44 11.86 4.40
N LYS A 185 -10.17 13.07 3.92
CA LYS A 185 -8.86 13.44 3.41
C LYS A 185 -7.79 13.36 4.50
N GLU A 186 -8.14 13.78 5.69
CA GLU A 186 -7.26 13.82 6.86
C GLU A 186 -6.76 12.43 7.26
N PHE A 187 -7.56 11.38 7.07
CA PHE A 187 -7.11 10.01 7.26
C PHE A 187 -5.87 9.73 6.41
N PHE A 188 -5.93 10.05 5.12
CA PHE A 188 -4.82 9.81 4.19
C PHE A 188 -3.60 10.71 4.48
N ASP A 189 -3.84 11.93 4.94
CA ASP A 189 -2.74 12.84 5.35
C ASP A 189 -1.95 12.21 6.52
N TRP A 190 -2.62 11.58 7.50
CA TRP A 190 -1.99 10.89 8.61
C TRP A 190 -1.34 9.57 8.20
N VAL A 191 -1.94 8.82 7.29
CA VAL A 191 -1.32 7.60 6.74
C VAL A 191 -0.03 7.96 5.99
N ALA A 192 -0.07 8.98 5.12
CA ALA A 192 1.11 9.44 4.39
C ALA A 192 2.21 9.96 5.34
N PHE A 193 1.83 10.65 6.42
CA PHE A 193 2.76 11.03 7.48
C PHE A 193 3.43 9.81 8.10
N ALA A 194 2.66 8.79 8.47
CA ALA A 194 3.19 7.56 9.06
C ALA A 194 4.13 6.82 8.08
N VAL A 195 3.74 6.71 6.80
CA VAL A 195 4.57 6.11 5.74
C VAL A 195 5.92 6.83 5.61
N LYS A 196 5.90 8.15 5.60
CA LYS A 196 7.10 8.98 5.41
C LYS A 196 8.07 8.93 6.60
N HIS A 197 7.56 8.85 7.83
CA HIS A 197 8.36 9.02 9.05
C HIS A 197 8.65 7.71 9.79
N SER A 198 8.16 6.57 9.30
CA SER A 198 8.39 5.25 9.88
C SER A 198 9.57 4.50 9.27
N SER A 199 10.49 5.23 8.65
CA SER A 199 11.72 4.71 8.02
C SER A 199 12.74 4.27 9.07
#